data_31f8597f051a1ce55e96d73870944903
#
_entry.id   31f8597f051a1ce55e96d73870944903
#
_cell.length_a   1.000
_cell.length_b   1.000
_cell.length_c   1.000
_cell.angle_alpha   90.00
_cell.angle_beta   90.00
_cell.angle_gamma   90.00
#
_symmetry.space_group_name_H-M   'P 1'
#
loop_
_entity.id
_entity.type
_entity.pdbx_description
1 polymer ?
#
loop_
_entity_poly.entity_id
_entity_poly.type
_entity_poly.pdbx_seq_one_letter_code
_entity_poly.pdbx_strand_id
1 'polypeptide(L)'
;MGKVKELESEIPEFNPETHRWDWKLKKVVELTPQELAEIARRKRKADLEGRFKLLMKNPQYYRKVFPFQYEDLPTGRRSVHYQEEIDKWDRDNLDDFEQKVLKLEAAKKEIDEEADRVRPMLDRRNEYRKIDELLLEALAEKEENKAEKMEEYLKLRSAIKEKFPK
;
A
#
# COMPACT_ATOMS: atom_id res chain seq x y z
N MET A 1 -34.66 20.79 -18.64
CA MET A 1 -34.06 20.38 -17.37
C MET A 1 -34.98 20.37 -16.13
N GLY A 2 -36.28 20.73 -16.26
CA GLY A 2 -37.22 20.81 -15.13
C GLY A 2 -37.91 19.50 -14.72
N LYS A 3 -38.10 18.54 -15.64
CA LYS A 3 -38.90 17.33 -15.38
C LYS A 3 -38.23 16.25 -14.49
N VAL A 4 -36.92 16.24 -14.37
CA VAL A 4 -36.22 15.22 -13.56
C VAL A 4 -36.31 15.54 -12.07
N LYS A 5 -36.29 16.83 -11.69
CA LYS A 5 -36.39 17.25 -10.28
C LYS A 5 -37.79 17.06 -9.65
N GLU A 6 -38.86 17.10 -10.45
CA GLU A 6 -40.22 16.89 -9.92
C GLU A 6 -40.50 15.40 -9.61
N LEU A 7 -39.84 14.47 -10.32
CA LEU A 7 -40.01 13.03 -10.08
C LEU A 7 -39.28 12.53 -8.82
N GLU A 8 -38.19 13.17 -8.44
CA GLU A 8 -37.43 12.83 -7.22
C GLU A 8 -38.16 13.18 -5.92
N SER A 9 -39.08 14.15 -5.93
CA SER A 9 -39.84 14.57 -4.77
C SER A 9 -40.99 13.64 -4.38
N GLU A 10 -41.35 12.68 -5.23
CA GLU A 10 -42.46 11.73 -5.00
C GLU A 10 -42.00 10.39 -4.37
N ILE A 11 -40.69 10.15 -4.31
CA ILE A 11 -40.14 8.89 -3.75
C ILE A 11 -39.99 9.07 -2.24
N PRO A 12 -40.72 8.30 -1.41
CA PRO A 12 -40.56 8.36 0.04
C PRO A 12 -39.16 7.88 0.45
N GLU A 13 -38.66 8.37 1.56
CA GLU A 13 -37.41 7.88 2.15
C GLU A 13 -37.55 6.40 2.52
N PHE A 14 -36.58 5.60 2.12
CA PHE A 14 -36.50 4.18 2.47
C PHE A 14 -35.05 3.74 2.62
N ASN A 15 -34.85 2.64 3.31
CA ASN A 15 -33.52 2.04 3.43
C ASN A 15 -33.14 1.29 2.13
N PRO A 16 -32.17 1.79 1.35
CA PRO A 16 -31.82 1.16 0.06
C PRO A 16 -31.10 -0.19 0.21
N GLU A 17 -30.72 -0.58 1.44
CA GLU A 17 -30.09 -1.86 1.71
C GLU A 17 -31.10 -3.02 1.84
N THR A 18 -32.36 -2.71 2.17
CA THR A 18 -33.42 -3.70 2.42
C THR A 18 -34.63 -3.49 1.52
N HIS A 19 -34.77 -2.31 0.91
CA HIS A 19 -35.94 -1.94 0.13
C HIS A 19 -35.49 -1.30 -1.21
N ARG A 20 -36.41 -1.36 -2.19
CA ARG A 20 -36.28 -0.63 -3.46
C ARG A 20 -37.59 0.04 -3.83
N TRP A 21 -37.49 1.10 -4.65
CA TRP A 21 -38.65 1.70 -5.27
C TRP A 21 -39.08 0.92 -6.49
N ASP A 22 -40.34 0.45 -6.50
CA ASP A 22 -40.94 -0.20 -7.67
C ASP A 22 -41.70 0.84 -8.50
N TRP A 23 -41.14 1.16 -9.66
CA TRP A 23 -41.69 2.16 -10.57
C TRP A 23 -43.07 1.78 -11.18
N LYS A 24 -43.39 0.48 -11.28
CA LYS A 24 -44.67 0.00 -11.78
C LYS A 24 -45.75 0.11 -10.73
N LEU A 25 -45.40 -0.24 -9.50
CA LEU A 25 -46.33 -0.23 -8.36
C LEU A 25 -46.37 1.11 -7.65
N LYS A 26 -45.43 2.04 -7.96
CA LYS A 26 -45.22 3.32 -7.30
C LYS A 26 -45.18 3.20 -5.76
N LYS A 27 -44.47 2.22 -5.26
CA LYS A 27 -44.33 1.96 -3.83
C LYS A 27 -42.95 1.39 -3.48
N VAL A 28 -42.59 1.52 -2.20
CA VAL A 28 -41.41 0.87 -1.63
C VAL A 28 -41.75 -0.61 -1.40
N VAL A 29 -40.87 -1.50 -1.89
CA VAL A 29 -40.99 -2.96 -1.72
C VAL A 29 -39.72 -3.49 -1.09
N GLU A 30 -39.83 -4.53 -0.28
CA GLU A 30 -38.69 -5.24 0.27
C GLU A 30 -37.92 -5.96 -0.85
N LEU A 31 -36.61 -5.99 -0.69
CA LEU A 31 -35.72 -6.75 -1.59
C LEU A 31 -35.90 -8.25 -1.35
N THR A 32 -35.95 -9.00 -2.42
CA THR A 32 -35.99 -10.46 -2.33
C THR A 32 -34.66 -11.01 -1.78
N PRO A 33 -34.62 -12.21 -1.19
CA PRO A 33 -33.38 -12.84 -0.73
C PRO A 33 -32.33 -12.94 -1.84
N GLN A 34 -32.72 -13.11 -3.09
CA GLN A 34 -31.80 -13.15 -4.24
C GLN A 34 -31.18 -11.78 -4.52
N GLU A 35 -31.98 -10.71 -4.49
CA GLU A 35 -31.50 -9.33 -4.67
C GLU A 35 -30.55 -8.93 -3.53
N LEU A 36 -30.87 -9.30 -2.28
CA LEU A 36 -30.00 -9.08 -1.13
C LEU A 36 -28.67 -9.81 -1.27
N ALA A 37 -28.68 -11.07 -1.71
CA ALA A 37 -27.46 -11.85 -1.94
C ALA A 37 -26.59 -11.22 -3.07
N GLU A 38 -27.23 -10.71 -4.13
CA GLU A 38 -26.51 -10.03 -5.22
C GLU A 38 -25.90 -8.71 -4.76
N ILE A 39 -26.60 -7.92 -3.94
CA ILE A 39 -26.07 -6.69 -3.36
C ILE A 39 -24.87 -7.00 -2.46
N ALA A 40 -24.99 -8.01 -1.59
CA ALA A 40 -23.89 -8.44 -0.73
C ALA A 40 -22.67 -8.90 -1.54
N ARG A 41 -22.88 -9.66 -2.61
CA ARG A 41 -21.83 -10.08 -3.54
C ARG A 41 -21.13 -8.89 -4.20
N ARG A 42 -21.89 -7.91 -4.68
CA ARG A 42 -21.35 -6.68 -5.29
C ARG A 42 -20.55 -5.85 -4.29
N LYS A 43 -21.05 -5.71 -3.05
CA LYS A 43 -20.32 -5.01 -1.97
C LYS A 43 -19.00 -5.71 -1.65
N ARG A 44 -19.02 -7.05 -1.49
CA ARG A 44 -17.79 -7.85 -1.25
C ARG A 44 -16.79 -7.69 -2.41
N LYS A 45 -17.27 -7.75 -3.66
CA LYS A 45 -16.42 -7.55 -4.83
C LYS A 45 -15.76 -6.17 -4.85
N ALA A 46 -16.52 -5.12 -4.60
CA ALA A 46 -16.04 -3.75 -4.57
C ALA A 46 -15.01 -3.52 -3.45
N ASP A 47 -15.22 -4.12 -2.27
CA ASP A 47 -14.25 -4.07 -1.16
C ASP A 47 -12.93 -4.75 -1.56
N LEU A 48 -12.99 -5.97 -2.07
CA LEU A 48 -11.81 -6.72 -2.52
C LEU A 48 -11.04 -5.98 -3.62
N GLU A 49 -11.73 -5.41 -4.59
CA GLU A 49 -11.12 -4.62 -5.66
C GLU A 49 -10.45 -3.35 -5.10
N GLY A 50 -11.08 -2.69 -4.12
CA GLY A 50 -10.50 -1.53 -3.44
C GLY A 50 -9.21 -1.87 -2.71
N ARG A 51 -9.21 -2.94 -1.90
CA ARG A 51 -8.04 -3.45 -1.18
C ARG A 51 -6.93 -3.85 -2.14
N PHE A 52 -7.25 -4.62 -3.17
CA PHE A 52 -6.33 -5.03 -4.21
C PHE A 52 -5.67 -3.83 -4.91
N LYS A 53 -6.46 -2.84 -5.32
CA LYS A 53 -5.95 -1.61 -5.97
C LYS A 53 -4.96 -0.84 -5.10
N LEU A 54 -5.18 -0.82 -3.77
CA LEU A 54 -4.24 -0.19 -2.83
C LEU A 54 -2.92 -0.96 -2.74
N LEU A 55 -2.98 -2.29 -2.68
CA LEU A 55 -1.80 -3.16 -2.60
C LEU A 55 -0.95 -3.09 -3.87
N MET A 56 -1.59 -2.98 -5.03
CA MET A 56 -0.91 -2.89 -6.32
C MET A 56 -0.16 -1.56 -6.56
N LYS A 57 -0.40 -0.54 -5.75
CA LYS A 57 0.38 0.71 -5.81
C LYS A 57 1.84 0.54 -5.45
N ASN A 58 2.18 -0.47 -4.63
CA ASN A 58 3.56 -0.72 -4.24
C ASN A 58 4.08 -2.02 -4.87
N PRO A 59 5.04 -1.91 -5.82
CA PRO A 59 5.61 -3.07 -6.50
C PRO A 59 6.25 -4.10 -5.56
N GLN A 60 6.71 -3.71 -4.38
CA GLN A 60 7.38 -4.62 -3.45
C GLN A 60 6.43 -5.69 -2.90
N TYR A 61 5.14 -5.37 -2.70
CA TYR A 61 4.17 -6.31 -2.14
C TYR A 61 3.88 -7.46 -3.09
N TYR A 62 3.60 -7.18 -4.36
CA TYR A 62 3.31 -8.25 -5.31
C TYR A 62 4.57 -9.01 -5.77
N ARG A 63 5.75 -8.39 -5.78
CA ARG A 63 7.02 -9.07 -6.06
C ARG A 63 7.36 -10.13 -5.04
N LYS A 64 6.97 -9.96 -3.77
CA LYS A 64 7.18 -10.96 -2.73
C LYS A 64 6.26 -12.17 -2.91
N VAL A 65 5.03 -11.95 -3.36
CA VAL A 65 4.04 -13.01 -3.60
C VAL A 65 4.29 -13.74 -4.94
N PHE A 66 4.72 -12.98 -5.94
CA PHE A 66 5.01 -13.47 -7.29
C PHE A 66 6.49 -13.26 -7.60
N PRO A 67 7.37 -14.20 -7.24
CA PRO A 67 8.79 -14.07 -7.52
C PRO A 67 9.02 -13.94 -9.02
N PHE A 68 9.99 -13.11 -9.39
CA PHE A 68 10.32 -12.83 -10.79
C PHE A 68 10.56 -14.12 -11.56
N GLN A 69 9.77 -14.33 -12.60
CA GLN A 69 10.11 -15.26 -13.67
C GLN A 69 10.85 -14.45 -14.74
N TYR A 70 12.04 -14.92 -15.10
CA TYR A 70 12.80 -14.38 -16.20
C TYR A 70 12.67 -15.33 -17.38
N GLU A 71 12.26 -14.83 -18.53
CA GLU A 71 12.43 -15.52 -19.79
C GLU A 71 13.83 -15.22 -20.33
N ASP A 72 14.62 -16.27 -20.59
CA ASP A 72 15.88 -16.14 -21.30
C ASP A 72 15.60 -16.01 -22.80
N LEU A 73 15.65 -14.78 -23.29
CA LEU A 73 15.53 -14.48 -24.71
C LEU A 73 16.92 -14.43 -25.38
N PRO A 74 17.03 -14.68 -26.69
CA PRO A 74 18.28 -14.54 -27.42
C PRO A 74 18.92 -13.14 -27.32
N THR A 75 18.12 -12.13 -27.01
CA THR A 75 18.55 -10.73 -26.86
C THR A 75 18.81 -10.33 -25.41
N GLY A 76 18.71 -11.26 -24.43
CA GLY A 76 18.88 -11.00 -23.02
C GLY A 76 17.66 -11.45 -22.18
N ARG A 77 17.77 -11.32 -20.84
CA ARG A 77 16.69 -11.67 -19.93
C ARG A 77 15.60 -10.63 -19.93
N ARG A 78 14.38 -11.06 -20.14
CA ARG A 78 13.18 -10.24 -19.97
C ARG A 78 12.45 -10.63 -18.69
N SER A 79 12.06 -9.64 -17.88
CA SER A 79 11.11 -9.88 -16.77
C SER A 79 9.72 -10.16 -17.35
N VAL A 80 9.11 -11.28 -16.99
CA VAL A 80 7.72 -11.57 -17.33
C VAL A 80 6.84 -10.58 -16.58
N HIS A 81 5.89 -9.97 -17.30
CA HIS A 81 5.03 -8.95 -16.71
C HIS A 81 4.04 -9.58 -15.73
N TYR A 82 4.20 -9.29 -14.42
CA TYR A 82 3.22 -9.65 -13.39
C TYR A 82 1.81 -9.19 -13.72
N GLN A 83 1.68 -8.12 -14.47
CA GLN A 83 0.39 -7.59 -14.87
C GLN A 83 -0.38 -8.64 -15.67
N GLU A 84 0.27 -9.39 -16.56
CA GLU A 84 -0.36 -10.45 -17.35
C GLU A 84 -0.88 -11.61 -16.47
N GLU A 85 -0.16 -11.95 -15.39
CA GLU A 85 -0.61 -12.97 -14.44
C GLU A 85 -1.79 -12.48 -13.60
N ILE A 86 -1.77 -11.22 -13.18
CA ILE A 86 -2.82 -10.59 -12.41
C ILE A 86 -4.07 -10.39 -13.25
N ASP A 87 -3.92 -10.06 -14.52
CA ASP A 87 -5.04 -9.86 -15.45
C ASP A 87 -5.78 -11.19 -15.76
N LYS A 88 -5.10 -12.34 -15.59
CA LYS A 88 -5.72 -13.67 -15.69
C LYS A 88 -6.54 -14.06 -14.46
N TRP A 89 -6.49 -13.30 -13.38
CA TRP A 89 -7.25 -13.64 -12.17
C TRP A 89 -8.74 -13.51 -12.39
N ASP A 90 -9.48 -14.59 -12.11
CA ASP A 90 -10.92 -14.58 -12.10
C ASP A 90 -11.43 -13.79 -10.88
N ARG A 91 -11.80 -12.53 -11.14
CA ARG A 91 -12.33 -11.63 -10.11
C ARG A 91 -13.80 -11.87 -9.81
N ASP A 92 -14.47 -12.73 -10.57
CA ASP A 92 -15.84 -13.13 -10.32
C ASP A 92 -15.94 -14.33 -9.37
N ASN A 93 -14.86 -15.11 -9.26
CA ASN A 93 -14.65 -16.08 -8.20
C ASN A 93 -14.12 -15.35 -6.95
N LEU A 94 -15.05 -14.83 -6.15
CA LEU A 94 -14.70 -13.97 -5.01
C LEU A 94 -13.85 -14.68 -3.96
N ASP A 95 -14.02 -15.99 -3.77
CA ASP A 95 -13.28 -16.75 -2.76
C ASP A 95 -11.79 -16.92 -3.17
N ASP A 96 -11.53 -17.25 -4.43
CA ASP A 96 -10.17 -17.32 -4.97
C ASP A 96 -9.52 -15.94 -4.99
N PHE A 97 -10.27 -14.92 -5.41
CA PHE A 97 -9.77 -13.54 -5.43
C PHE A 97 -9.43 -13.03 -4.03
N GLU A 98 -10.27 -13.32 -3.03
CA GLU A 98 -10.00 -12.96 -1.63
C GLU A 98 -8.73 -13.62 -1.10
N GLN A 99 -8.51 -14.91 -1.39
CA GLN A 99 -7.28 -15.60 -1.00
C GLN A 99 -6.01 -14.93 -1.58
N LYS A 100 -6.09 -14.46 -2.82
CA LYS A 100 -4.99 -13.72 -3.47
C LYS A 100 -4.76 -12.36 -2.82
N VAL A 101 -5.81 -11.63 -2.50
CA VAL A 101 -5.73 -10.35 -1.78
C VAL A 101 -5.11 -10.55 -0.39
N LEU A 102 -5.53 -11.58 0.36
CA LEU A 102 -4.98 -11.90 1.68
C LEU A 102 -3.49 -12.23 1.62
N LYS A 103 -3.02 -12.95 0.59
CA LYS A 103 -1.59 -13.19 0.39
C LYS A 103 -0.80 -11.90 0.17
N LEU A 104 -1.34 -10.96 -0.59
CA LEU A 104 -0.70 -9.65 -0.79
C LEU A 104 -0.69 -8.82 0.49
N GLU A 105 -1.73 -8.88 1.31
CA GLU A 105 -1.79 -8.20 2.61
C GLU A 105 -0.78 -8.78 3.60
N ALA A 106 -0.62 -10.10 3.62
CA ALA A 106 0.40 -10.74 4.43
C ALA A 106 1.81 -10.31 4.00
N ALA A 107 2.09 -10.28 2.69
CA ALA A 107 3.35 -9.78 2.17
C ALA A 107 3.61 -8.31 2.50
N LYS A 108 2.57 -7.47 2.41
CA LYS A 108 2.65 -6.07 2.85
C LYS A 108 3.06 -5.97 4.31
N LYS A 109 2.36 -6.70 5.19
CA LYS A 109 2.64 -6.69 6.64
C LYS A 109 4.10 -7.07 6.93
N GLU A 110 4.61 -8.15 6.33
CA GLU A 110 6.00 -8.57 6.53
C GLU A 110 7.01 -7.52 6.04
N ILE A 111 6.76 -6.87 4.90
CA ILE A 111 7.64 -5.82 4.35
C ILE A 111 7.62 -4.58 5.25
N ASP A 112 6.45 -4.18 5.72
CA ASP A 112 6.31 -3.01 6.59
C ASP A 112 6.98 -3.25 7.95
N GLU A 113 6.82 -4.46 8.54
CA GLU A 113 7.50 -4.87 9.78
C GLU A 113 9.03 -4.92 9.61
N GLU A 114 9.53 -5.40 8.46
CA GLU A 114 10.96 -5.39 8.16
C GLU A 114 11.48 -3.97 7.98
N ALA A 115 10.75 -3.11 7.26
CA ALA A 115 11.10 -1.70 7.09
C ALA A 115 11.18 -0.98 8.44
N ASP A 116 10.22 -1.19 9.33
CA ASP A 116 10.23 -0.60 10.67
C ASP A 116 11.40 -1.09 11.54
N ARG A 117 11.82 -2.35 11.38
CA ARG A 117 12.99 -2.90 12.06
C ARG A 117 14.29 -2.29 11.56
N VAL A 118 14.40 -2.06 10.26
CA VAL A 118 15.63 -1.56 9.62
C VAL A 118 15.74 -0.04 9.68
N ARG A 119 14.60 0.68 9.72
CA ARG A 119 14.57 2.15 9.75
C ARG A 119 15.50 2.79 10.78
N PRO A 120 15.53 2.38 12.07
CA PRO A 120 16.43 2.99 13.05
C PRO A 120 17.92 2.83 12.66
N MET A 121 18.28 1.71 12.03
CA MET A 121 19.65 1.46 11.58
C MET A 121 20.02 2.37 10.40
N LEU A 122 19.09 2.57 9.45
CA LEU A 122 19.28 3.47 8.31
C LEU A 122 19.35 4.91 8.76
N ASP A 123 18.48 5.33 9.67
CA ASP A 123 18.48 6.68 10.24
C ASP A 123 19.79 6.95 10.97
N ARG A 124 20.26 6.02 11.78
CA ARG A 124 21.57 6.10 12.44
C ARG A 124 22.70 6.23 11.42
N ARG A 125 22.69 5.42 10.36
CA ARG A 125 23.70 5.50 9.28
C ARG A 125 23.68 6.85 8.57
N ASN A 126 22.49 7.38 8.29
CA ASN A 126 22.33 8.68 7.65
C ASN A 126 22.84 9.82 8.55
N GLU A 127 22.59 9.75 9.85
CA GLU A 127 23.12 10.74 10.80
C GLU A 127 24.66 10.68 10.86
N TYR A 128 25.27 9.49 10.84
CA TYR A 128 26.73 9.39 10.76
C TYR A 128 27.28 9.99 9.47
N ARG A 129 26.64 9.77 8.33
CA ARG A 129 27.08 10.37 7.06
C ARG A 129 27.12 11.89 7.11
N LYS A 130 26.20 12.55 7.82
CA LYS A 130 26.18 14.01 7.95
C LYS A 130 27.40 14.57 8.69
N ILE A 131 27.95 13.79 9.63
CA ILE A 131 29.13 14.21 10.41
C ILE A 131 30.46 13.68 9.84
N ASP A 132 30.43 12.80 8.83
CA ASP A 132 31.65 12.27 8.21
C ASP A 132 32.46 13.36 7.52
N GLU A 133 31.83 14.38 6.96
CA GLU A 133 32.48 15.56 6.37
C GLU A 133 33.27 16.33 7.42
N LEU A 134 32.72 16.52 8.62
CA LEU A 134 33.39 17.16 9.74
C LEU A 134 34.65 16.40 10.17
N LEU A 135 34.58 15.06 10.15
CA LEU A 135 35.72 14.20 10.42
C LEU A 135 36.83 14.39 9.36
N LEU A 136 36.44 14.43 8.08
CA LEU A 136 37.40 14.64 6.98
C LEU A 136 38.05 16.03 7.07
N GLU A 137 37.28 17.06 7.40
CA GLU A 137 37.80 18.40 7.63
C GLU A 137 38.76 18.41 8.82
N ALA A 138 38.39 17.79 9.96
CA ALA A 138 39.24 17.70 11.14
C ALA A 138 40.55 16.96 10.85
N LEU A 139 40.56 15.99 9.95
CA LEU A 139 41.76 15.27 9.53
C LEU A 139 42.64 16.05 8.54
N ALA A 140 42.04 16.94 7.75
CA ALA A 140 42.73 17.73 6.74
C ALA A 140 43.37 19.04 7.31
N GLU A 141 42.86 19.52 8.45
CA GLU A 141 43.32 20.79 9.04
C GLU A 141 44.67 20.69 9.77
N LYS A 142 45.35 21.84 9.82
CA LYS A 142 46.58 22.01 10.60
C LYS A 142 46.29 21.81 12.10
N GLU A 143 47.30 21.42 12.85
CA GLU A 143 47.20 20.95 14.27
C GLU A 143 46.41 21.88 15.19
N GLU A 144 46.43 23.21 14.97
CA GLU A 144 45.76 24.19 15.81
C GLU A 144 44.24 24.10 15.84
N ASN A 145 43.58 23.76 14.74
CA ASN A 145 42.12 23.66 14.64
C ASN A 145 41.59 22.20 14.66
N LYS A 146 42.49 21.23 14.51
CA LYS A 146 42.17 19.81 14.43
C LYS A 146 41.53 19.29 15.73
N ALA A 147 42.04 19.75 16.89
CA ALA A 147 41.53 19.31 18.18
C ALA A 147 40.09 19.76 18.42
N GLU A 148 39.73 20.99 18.08
CA GLU A 148 38.41 21.56 18.25
C GLU A 148 37.36 20.85 17.37
N LYS A 149 37.64 20.68 16.08
CA LYS A 149 36.77 19.96 15.15
C LYS A 149 36.61 18.48 15.50
N MET A 150 37.67 17.84 15.99
CA MET A 150 37.62 16.47 16.47
C MET A 150 36.75 16.34 17.72
N GLU A 151 36.81 17.30 18.62
CA GLU A 151 35.95 17.33 19.82
C GLU A 151 34.47 17.49 19.41
N GLU A 152 34.18 18.39 18.48
CA GLU A 152 32.82 18.57 17.91
C GLU A 152 32.29 17.28 17.26
N TYR A 153 33.11 16.65 16.43
CA TYR A 153 32.78 15.36 15.83
C TYR A 153 32.43 14.30 16.86
N LEU A 154 33.24 14.18 17.92
CA LEU A 154 33.03 13.20 18.99
C LEU A 154 31.76 13.47 19.79
N LYS A 155 31.41 14.74 20.03
CA LYS A 155 30.15 15.15 20.67
C LYS A 155 28.95 14.73 19.83
N LEU A 156 28.95 15.04 18.52
CA LEU A 156 27.89 14.68 17.60
C LEU A 156 27.76 13.16 17.47
N ARG A 157 28.89 12.45 17.42
CA ARG A 157 28.89 10.98 17.37
C ARG A 157 28.28 10.34 18.63
N SER A 158 28.55 10.91 19.81
CA SER A 158 27.94 10.44 21.05
C SER A 158 26.43 10.68 21.07
N ALA A 159 25.98 11.86 20.65
CA ALA A 159 24.57 12.18 20.56
C ALA A 159 23.81 11.22 19.59
N ILE A 160 24.41 10.84 18.46
CA ILE A 160 23.84 9.84 17.55
C ILE A 160 23.73 8.47 18.23
N LYS A 161 24.74 8.06 19.01
CA LYS A 161 24.69 6.79 19.76
C LYS A 161 23.58 6.75 20.81
N GLU A 162 23.36 7.89 21.50
CA GLU A 162 22.28 8.02 22.48
C GLU A 162 20.89 8.01 21.82
N LYS A 163 20.76 8.69 20.68
CA LYS A 163 19.50 8.75 19.91
C LYS A 163 19.10 7.38 19.32
N PHE A 164 20.10 6.58 18.95
CA PHE A 164 19.89 5.27 18.31
C PHE A 164 20.70 4.19 19.07
N PRO A 165 20.23 3.74 20.23
CA PRO A 165 20.90 2.65 20.97
C PRO A 165 20.90 1.36 20.13
N LYS A 166 21.84 0.44 20.48
CA LYS A 166 21.95 -0.88 19.82
C LYS A 166 20.87 -1.83 20.32
#